data_ae655aa2f666b641b920c88adeeef839
#
_entry.id   ae655aa2f666b641b920c88adeeef839
#
_cell.length_a   1.000
_cell.length_b   1.000
_cell.length_c   1.000
_cell.angle_alpha   90.00
_cell.angle_beta   90.00
_cell.angle_gamma   90.00
#
_symmetry.space_group_name_H-M   'P 1'
#
loop_
_entity.id
_entity.type
_entity.pdbx_description
1 polymer ?
#
loop_
_entity_poly.entity_id
_entity_poly.type
_entity_poly.pdbx_seq_one_letter_code
_entity_poly.pdbx_strand_id
1 'polypeptide(L)'
;MDIIEESGFKFDTGPTIVMMPDIYKKPFIDSGVDYKNYFKMKRINPFMDVVTQNKKIALSSDLVDLAKEFESYDESEMLGFLKYLTDIYSKYINAKNNFIYKSFRGPSDFYNIKTLWNAYKLKTFSSSFEAIQKNIKNTDLQYLMSFQTLYIGISPFSGPSIYNIIPMIELIYGVWFIKGGMFQYAKALEKRFIELGGKIVYNSTVEKIIVKNNKHVSGLLINNTLKDCDAVVANADFPYTMTHLLDMDDNKKDKLC
;
A
#
# COMPACT_ATOMS: atom_id res chain seq x y z
N MET A 1 8.60 6.16 -8.51
CA MET A 1 7.88 5.96 -9.79
C MET A 1 8.70 6.64 -10.85
N ASP A 2 9.03 5.92 -11.88
CA ASP A 2 9.83 6.39 -13.01
C ASP A 2 9.32 5.71 -14.29
N ILE A 3 9.81 6.14 -15.45
CA ILE A 3 9.47 5.57 -16.74
C ILE A 3 10.74 5.36 -17.54
N ILE A 4 10.87 4.17 -18.12
CA ILE A 4 11.94 3.87 -19.08
C ILE A 4 11.34 3.97 -20.47
N GLU A 5 11.94 4.80 -21.31
CA GLU A 5 11.57 4.91 -22.73
C GLU A 5 12.74 4.42 -23.57
N GLU A 6 12.55 3.34 -24.28
CA GLU A 6 13.57 2.74 -25.15
C GLU A 6 12.95 2.18 -26.43
N SER A 7 13.57 2.50 -27.56
CA SER A 7 13.17 1.98 -28.90
C SER A 7 11.69 2.17 -29.23
N GLY A 8 11.05 3.27 -28.74
CA GLY A 8 9.64 3.56 -28.94
C GLY A 8 8.69 2.88 -27.96
N PHE A 9 9.20 2.08 -27.05
CA PHE A 9 8.45 1.46 -25.96
C PHE A 9 8.56 2.28 -24.68
N LYS A 10 7.50 2.19 -23.84
CA LYS A 10 7.43 2.84 -22.52
C LYS A 10 7.15 1.80 -21.46
N PHE A 11 7.97 1.81 -20.42
CA PHE A 11 7.85 0.91 -19.29
C PHE A 11 7.75 1.73 -17.99
N ASP A 12 6.62 1.63 -17.30
CA ASP A 12 6.54 2.15 -15.93
C ASP A 12 7.40 1.29 -15.00
N THR A 13 8.23 1.93 -14.18
CA THR A 13 9.00 1.25 -13.13
C THR A 13 8.32 1.44 -11.79
N GLY A 14 8.16 0.35 -11.03
CA GLY A 14 7.51 0.34 -9.72
C GLY A 14 6.08 -0.23 -9.76
N PRO A 15 5.15 0.27 -8.92
CA PRO A 15 3.79 -0.27 -8.85
C PRO A 15 3.03 0.00 -10.15
N THR A 16 2.26 -0.99 -10.59
CA THR A 16 1.48 -0.91 -11.85
C THR A 16 -0.03 -0.88 -11.61
N ILE A 17 -0.49 -1.39 -10.48
CA ILE A 17 -1.90 -1.48 -10.14
C ILE A 17 -2.26 -0.53 -9.00
N VAL A 18 -3.52 -0.08 -9.00
CA VAL A 18 -4.11 0.73 -7.94
C VAL A 18 -5.12 -0.11 -7.19
N MET A 19 -4.87 -0.31 -5.92
CA MET A 19 -5.83 -0.79 -4.94
C MET A 19 -6.35 0.40 -4.13
N MET A 20 -7.59 0.37 -3.66
CA MET A 20 -8.21 1.46 -2.88
C MET A 20 -8.18 2.82 -3.62
N PRO A 21 -8.83 2.94 -4.78
CA PRO A 21 -8.75 4.11 -5.67
C PRO A 21 -9.11 5.44 -4.99
N ASP A 22 -9.92 5.42 -3.93
CA ASP A 22 -10.33 6.62 -3.22
C ASP A 22 -9.17 7.31 -2.48
N ILE A 23 -8.15 6.54 -2.07
CA ILE A 23 -6.94 7.10 -1.47
C ILE A 23 -6.15 7.92 -2.51
N TYR A 24 -6.08 7.43 -3.74
CA TYR A 24 -5.42 8.15 -4.84
C TYR A 24 -6.16 9.41 -5.28
N LYS A 25 -7.49 9.43 -5.16
CA LYS A 25 -8.32 10.60 -5.47
C LYS A 25 -8.23 11.67 -4.37
N LYS A 26 -7.99 11.25 -3.13
CA LYS A 26 -8.08 12.11 -1.94
C LYS A 26 -7.23 13.38 -2.01
N PRO A 27 -5.95 13.39 -2.44
CA PRO A 27 -5.15 14.62 -2.51
C PRO A 27 -5.79 15.71 -3.39
N PHE A 28 -6.47 15.32 -4.47
CA PHE A 28 -7.15 16.23 -5.37
C PHE A 28 -8.44 16.77 -4.75
N ILE A 29 -9.26 15.90 -4.18
CA ILE A 29 -10.50 16.26 -3.49
C ILE A 29 -10.21 17.19 -2.32
N ASP A 30 -9.24 16.86 -1.47
CA ASP A 30 -8.85 17.65 -0.31
C ASP A 30 -8.28 19.03 -0.72
N SER A 31 -7.68 19.12 -1.90
CA SER A 31 -7.19 20.38 -2.46
C SER A 31 -8.25 21.15 -3.29
N GLY A 32 -9.51 20.71 -3.27
CA GLY A 32 -10.64 21.43 -3.86
C GLY A 32 -10.82 21.24 -5.37
N VAL A 33 -10.29 20.17 -5.97
CA VAL A 33 -10.41 19.92 -7.43
C VAL A 33 -10.93 18.53 -7.74
N ASP A 34 -11.54 18.36 -8.93
CA ASP A 34 -11.92 17.05 -9.42
C ASP A 34 -10.67 16.32 -10.00
N TYR A 35 -10.34 15.17 -9.42
CA TYR A 35 -9.22 14.32 -9.87
C TYR A 35 -9.31 13.94 -11.36
N LYS A 36 -10.52 13.88 -11.93
CA LYS A 36 -10.74 13.51 -13.35
C LYS A 36 -10.07 14.48 -14.33
N ASN A 37 -9.77 15.71 -13.89
CA ASN A 37 -9.06 16.72 -14.67
C ASN A 37 -7.53 16.47 -14.72
N TYR A 38 -7.04 15.51 -13.92
CA TYR A 38 -5.63 15.23 -13.76
C TYR A 38 -5.24 13.84 -14.26
N PHE A 39 -6.05 12.82 -13.96
CA PHE A 39 -5.81 11.45 -14.42
C PHE A 39 -7.11 10.66 -14.56
N LYS A 40 -7.04 9.56 -15.32
CA LYS A 40 -8.17 8.65 -15.51
C LYS A 40 -7.80 7.27 -15.01
N MET A 41 -8.72 6.63 -14.28
CA MET A 41 -8.59 5.24 -13.84
C MET A 41 -9.58 4.34 -14.56
N LYS A 42 -9.15 3.12 -14.87
CA LYS A 42 -9.99 2.06 -15.41
C LYS A 42 -9.95 0.87 -14.46
N ARG A 43 -11.12 0.33 -14.09
CA ARG A 43 -11.21 -0.94 -13.36
C ARG A 43 -10.80 -2.08 -14.31
N ILE A 44 -9.97 -2.97 -13.82
CA ILE A 44 -9.53 -4.17 -14.53
C ILE A 44 -10.37 -5.32 -14.00
N ASN A 45 -11.04 -6.03 -14.91
CA ASN A 45 -11.85 -7.18 -14.57
C ASN A 45 -11.96 -8.12 -15.78
N PRO A 46 -11.62 -9.41 -15.70
CA PRO A 46 -10.90 -10.02 -14.57
C PRO A 46 -9.51 -9.35 -14.38
N PHE A 47 -8.99 -9.38 -13.16
CA PHE A 47 -7.73 -8.68 -12.85
C PHE A 47 -6.52 -9.63 -12.74
N MET A 48 -6.75 -10.93 -12.67
CA MET A 48 -5.69 -11.93 -12.61
C MET A 48 -6.18 -13.25 -13.23
N ASP A 49 -5.31 -13.88 -14.00
CA ASP A 49 -5.47 -15.25 -14.46
C ASP A 49 -4.49 -16.15 -13.70
N VAL A 50 -4.99 -17.16 -13.05
CA VAL A 50 -4.18 -18.18 -12.36
C VAL A 50 -4.29 -19.48 -13.13
N VAL A 51 -3.15 -20.03 -13.53
CA VAL A 51 -3.08 -21.33 -14.22
C VAL A 51 -2.65 -22.37 -13.21
N THR A 52 -3.55 -23.30 -12.91
CA THR A 52 -3.24 -24.47 -12.10
C THR A 52 -2.98 -25.68 -13.01
N GLN A 53 -2.68 -26.83 -12.42
CA GLN A 53 -2.54 -28.08 -13.19
C GLN A 53 -3.88 -28.49 -13.83
N ASN A 54 -5.01 -28.12 -13.23
CA ASN A 54 -6.32 -28.59 -13.62
C ASN A 54 -7.05 -27.65 -14.60
N LYS A 55 -6.92 -26.35 -14.39
CA LYS A 55 -7.57 -25.34 -15.23
C LYS A 55 -6.97 -23.95 -15.09
N LYS A 56 -7.39 -23.06 -15.97
CA LYS A 56 -7.16 -21.61 -15.84
C LYS A 56 -8.36 -20.99 -15.11
N ILE A 57 -8.06 -20.22 -14.06
CA ILE A 57 -9.03 -19.53 -13.21
C ILE A 57 -8.87 -18.03 -13.44
N ALA A 58 -9.95 -17.37 -13.84
CA ALA A 58 -9.97 -15.91 -13.99
C ALA A 58 -10.51 -15.26 -12.71
N LEU A 59 -9.65 -14.59 -11.95
CA LEU A 59 -10.07 -13.90 -10.72
C LEU A 59 -10.71 -12.56 -11.06
N SER A 60 -12.00 -12.50 -10.78
CA SER A 60 -12.84 -11.31 -11.01
C SER A 60 -13.17 -10.62 -9.67
N SER A 61 -13.41 -9.32 -9.72
CA SER A 61 -14.01 -8.57 -8.61
C SER A 61 -15.53 -8.38 -8.80
N ASP A 62 -16.13 -9.12 -9.74
CA ASP A 62 -17.57 -9.24 -9.91
C ASP A 62 -18.09 -10.47 -9.16
N LEU A 63 -19.10 -10.27 -8.33
CA LEU A 63 -19.63 -11.35 -7.49
C LEU A 63 -20.27 -12.48 -8.32
N VAL A 64 -20.87 -12.16 -9.46
CA VAL A 64 -21.49 -13.16 -10.34
C VAL A 64 -20.43 -14.08 -10.95
N ASP A 65 -19.32 -13.49 -11.41
CA ASP A 65 -18.20 -14.26 -11.95
C ASP A 65 -17.54 -15.12 -10.87
N LEU A 66 -17.35 -14.55 -9.67
CA LEU A 66 -16.79 -15.27 -8.52
C LEU A 66 -17.68 -16.46 -8.11
N ALA A 67 -19.00 -16.25 -8.04
CA ALA A 67 -19.93 -17.34 -7.71
C ALA A 67 -19.81 -18.47 -8.71
N LYS A 68 -19.86 -18.19 -10.02
CA LYS A 68 -19.70 -19.20 -11.07
C LYS A 68 -18.37 -19.95 -10.95
N GLU A 69 -17.30 -19.24 -10.66
CA GLU A 69 -15.97 -19.86 -10.54
C GLU A 69 -15.87 -20.77 -9.32
N PHE A 70 -16.32 -20.34 -8.15
CA PHE A 70 -16.25 -21.12 -6.93
C PHE A 70 -17.23 -22.31 -6.96
N GLU A 71 -18.48 -22.10 -7.40
CA GLU A 71 -19.51 -23.15 -7.54
C GLU A 71 -19.16 -24.20 -8.60
N SER A 72 -18.28 -23.85 -9.58
CA SER A 72 -17.80 -24.83 -10.55
C SER A 72 -16.96 -25.96 -9.94
N TYR A 73 -16.48 -25.78 -8.72
CA TYR A 73 -15.82 -26.83 -7.94
C TYR A 73 -16.84 -27.54 -7.02
N ASP A 74 -17.56 -26.76 -6.22
CA ASP A 74 -18.63 -27.20 -5.32
C ASP A 74 -19.35 -25.98 -4.74
N GLU A 75 -20.69 -26.07 -4.55
CA GLU A 75 -21.46 -24.96 -3.94
C GLU A 75 -20.94 -24.55 -2.54
N SER A 76 -20.42 -25.52 -1.79
CA SER A 76 -19.85 -25.27 -0.46
C SER A 76 -18.59 -24.38 -0.50
N GLU A 77 -17.87 -24.35 -1.62
CA GLU A 77 -16.70 -23.48 -1.78
C GLU A 77 -17.10 -22.00 -1.86
N MET A 78 -18.20 -21.67 -2.55
CA MET A 78 -18.74 -20.31 -2.54
C MET A 78 -19.21 -19.89 -1.15
N LEU A 79 -19.88 -20.77 -0.41
CA LEU A 79 -20.26 -20.52 0.98
C LEU A 79 -19.02 -20.31 1.87
N GLY A 80 -17.99 -21.13 1.69
CA GLY A 80 -16.70 -20.99 2.37
C GLY A 80 -16.02 -19.66 2.06
N PHE A 81 -16.00 -19.26 0.80
CA PHE A 81 -15.48 -17.98 0.36
C PHE A 81 -16.19 -16.78 1.02
N LEU A 82 -17.50 -16.76 1.07
CA LEU A 82 -18.28 -15.69 1.73
C LEU A 82 -17.98 -15.60 3.24
N LYS A 83 -17.84 -16.74 3.91
CA LYS A 83 -17.42 -16.78 5.33
C LYS A 83 -16.01 -16.22 5.52
N TYR A 84 -15.06 -16.65 4.68
CA TYR A 84 -13.70 -16.13 4.66
C TYR A 84 -13.69 -14.63 4.45
N LEU A 85 -14.40 -14.13 3.44
CA LEU A 85 -14.47 -12.70 3.12
C LEU A 85 -15.04 -11.88 4.29
N THR A 86 -16.06 -12.38 4.96
CA THR A 86 -16.67 -11.74 6.15
C THR A 86 -15.67 -11.65 7.32
N ASP A 87 -14.93 -12.73 7.59
CA ASP A 87 -13.92 -12.74 8.67
C ASP A 87 -12.81 -11.72 8.39
N ILE A 88 -12.27 -11.73 7.18
CA ILE A 88 -11.19 -10.80 6.79
C ILE A 88 -11.67 -9.35 6.73
N TYR A 89 -12.88 -9.10 6.24
CA TYR A 89 -13.45 -7.75 6.25
C TYR A 89 -13.60 -7.19 7.67
N SER A 90 -14.04 -8.02 8.61
CA SER A 90 -14.12 -7.63 10.02
C SER A 90 -12.75 -7.27 10.61
N LYS A 91 -11.71 -8.04 10.27
CA LYS A 91 -10.31 -7.74 10.64
C LYS A 91 -9.83 -6.44 9.99
N TYR A 92 -10.15 -6.23 8.71
CA TYR A 92 -9.81 -4.99 8.00
C TYR A 92 -10.41 -3.76 8.67
N ILE A 93 -11.70 -3.78 9.01
CA ILE A 93 -12.33 -2.65 9.71
C ILE A 93 -11.66 -2.37 11.06
N ASN A 94 -11.32 -3.43 11.80
CA ASN A 94 -10.58 -3.27 13.05
C ASN A 94 -9.17 -2.68 12.82
N ALA A 95 -8.43 -3.22 11.86
CA ALA A 95 -7.10 -2.72 11.50
C ALA A 95 -7.14 -1.26 11.03
N LYS A 96 -8.09 -0.95 10.14
CA LYS A 96 -8.30 0.40 9.58
C LYS A 96 -8.50 1.44 10.69
N ASN A 97 -9.43 1.18 11.61
CA ASN A 97 -9.85 2.15 12.62
C ASN A 97 -8.87 2.28 13.80
N ASN A 98 -8.14 1.22 14.12
CA ASN A 98 -7.31 1.18 15.32
C ASN A 98 -5.80 1.22 15.03
N PHE A 99 -5.36 0.98 13.79
CA PHE A 99 -3.96 0.91 13.43
C PHE A 99 -3.62 1.75 12.20
N ILE A 100 -4.32 1.61 11.06
CA ILE A 100 -3.94 2.27 9.80
C ILE A 100 -4.15 3.79 9.88
N TYR A 101 -5.28 4.24 10.41
CA TYR A 101 -5.61 5.67 10.51
C TYR A 101 -5.21 6.30 11.85
N LYS A 102 -4.57 5.54 12.72
CA LYS A 102 -4.09 6.03 14.00
C LYS A 102 -2.60 6.35 13.92
N SER A 103 -2.22 7.56 14.33
CA SER A 103 -0.82 7.91 14.52
C SER A 103 -0.32 7.32 15.85
N PHE A 104 0.77 6.59 15.78
CA PHE A 104 1.51 6.12 16.94
C PHE A 104 2.72 7.03 17.14
N ARG A 105 2.70 7.84 18.20
CA ARG A 105 3.75 8.83 18.48
C ARG A 105 4.73 8.38 19.55
N GLY A 106 4.40 7.33 20.29
CA GLY A 106 5.24 6.79 21.33
C GLY A 106 4.78 5.44 21.84
N PRO A 107 5.58 4.78 22.71
CA PRO A 107 5.29 3.45 23.23
C PRO A 107 3.93 3.36 23.94
N SER A 108 3.50 4.42 24.65
CA SER A 108 2.21 4.47 25.33
C SER A 108 1.00 4.34 24.41
N ASP A 109 1.12 4.80 23.15
CA ASP A 109 0.05 4.67 22.17
C ASP A 109 -0.13 3.21 21.71
N PHE A 110 0.96 2.45 21.73
CA PHE A 110 0.99 1.05 21.33
C PHE A 110 0.66 0.12 22.50
N TYR A 111 1.27 0.33 23.66
CA TYR A 111 1.17 -0.53 24.85
C TYR A 111 0.04 -0.14 25.81
N ASN A 112 -1.14 0.22 25.29
CA ASN A 112 -2.33 0.39 26.13
C ASN A 112 -3.29 -0.79 25.97
N ILE A 113 -4.10 -1.05 27.00
CA ILE A 113 -5.01 -2.20 27.07
C ILE A 113 -5.95 -2.27 25.86
N LYS A 114 -6.46 -1.12 25.39
CA LYS A 114 -7.37 -1.07 24.25
C LYS A 114 -6.67 -1.47 22.94
N THR A 115 -5.46 -0.99 22.71
CA THR A 115 -4.67 -1.34 21.51
C THR A 115 -4.27 -2.81 21.54
N LEU A 116 -3.81 -3.33 22.68
CA LEU A 116 -3.48 -4.74 22.85
C LEU A 116 -4.71 -5.64 22.63
N TRP A 117 -5.87 -5.26 23.15
CA TRP A 117 -7.11 -6.00 22.91
C TRP A 117 -7.53 -6.00 21.45
N ASN A 118 -7.39 -4.86 20.75
CA ASN A 118 -7.67 -4.78 19.31
C ASN A 118 -6.66 -5.60 18.51
N ALA A 119 -5.37 -5.61 18.87
CA ALA A 119 -4.35 -6.45 18.26
C ALA A 119 -4.68 -7.95 18.45
N TYR A 120 -5.08 -8.35 19.65
CA TYR A 120 -5.52 -9.72 19.91
C TYR A 120 -6.73 -10.13 19.03
N LYS A 121 -7.69 -9.23 18.84
CA LYS A 121 -8.86 -9.48 17.97
C LYS A 121 -8.50 -9.68 16.51
N LEU A 122 -7.35 -9.19 16.04
CA LEU A 122 -6.90 -9.42 14.67
C LEU A 122 -6.54 -10.90 14.42
N LYS A 123 -6.36 -11.70 15.49
CA LYS A 123 -6.07 -13.14 15.41
C LYS A 123 -4.93 -13.46 14.41
N THR A 124 -3.83 -12.71 14.52
CA THR A 124 -2.69 -12.82 13.60
C THR A 124 -1.79 -14.02 13.86
N PHE A 125 -2.16 -14.91 14.80
CA PHE A 125 -1.34 -16.06 15.19
C PHE A 125 -1.39 -17.22 14.20
N SER A 126 -2.38 -17.29 13.32
CA SER A 126 -2.43 -18.27 12.23
C SER A 126 -1.73 -17.72 10.99
N SER A 127 -1.19 -18.62 10.16
CA SER A 127 -0.68 -18.23 8.84
C SER A 127 -1.80 -17.79 7.92
N SER A 128 -1.45 -17.09 6.85
CA SER A 128 -2.37 -16.70 5.79
C SER A 128 -3.08 -17.93 5.19
N PHE A 129 -2.31 -18.96 4.90
CA PHE A 129 -2.81 -20.19 4.29
C PHE A 129 -3.76 -20.96 5.21
N GLU A 130 -3.42 -21.11 6.49
CA GLU A 130 -4.31 -21.75 7.49
C GLU A 130 -5.65 -21.03 7.62
N ALA A 131 -5.66 -19.69 7.59
CA ALA A 131 -6.88 -18.91 7.65
C ALA A 131 -7.77 -19.10 6.42
N ILE A 132 -7.18 -19.32 5.24
CA ILE A 132 -7.90 -19.66 4.01
C ILE A 132 -8.46 -21.08 4.10
N GLN A 133 -7.65 -22.08 4.44
CA GLN A 133 -8.02 -23.49 4.54
C GLN A 133 -9.17 -23.76 5.51
N LYS A 134 -9.33 -22.91 6.51
CA LYS A 134 -10.41 -23.01 7.48
C LYS A 134 -11.79 -22.97 6.81
N ASN A 135 -11.93 -22.21 5.74
CA ASN A 135 -13.21 -21.98 5.07
C ASN A 135 -13.26 -22.54 3.65
N ILE A 136 -12.16 -22.51 2.91
CA ILE A 136 -12.04 -22.96 1.51
C ILE A 136 -11.34 -24.32 1.52
N LYS A 137 -11.93 -25.34 0.90
CA LYS A 137 -11.43 -26.73 0.94
C LYS A 137 -10.66 -27.11 -0.32
N ASN A 138 -11.08 -26.58 -1.48
CA ASN A 138 -10.41 -26.88 -2.72
C ASN A 138 -9.01 -26.27 -2.78
N THR A 139 -8.02 -27.07 -3.13
CA THR A 139 -6.60 -26.67 -3.12
C THR A 139 -6.28 -25.58 -4.15
N ASP A 140 -6.88 -25.64 -5.34
CA ASP A 140 -6.65 -24.61 -6.38
C ASP A 140 -7.16 -23.26 -5.92
N LEU A 141 -8.33 -23.23 -5.25
CA LEU A 141 -8.90 -22.01 -4.67
C LEU A 141 -8.11 -21.51 -3.47
N GLN A 142 -7.52 -22.39 -2.66
CA GLN A 142 -6.61 -22.00 -1.58
C GLN A 142 -5.36 -21.29 -2.12
N TYR A 143 -4.74 -21.82 -3.17
CA TYR A 143 -3.60 -21.18 -3.82
C TYR A 143 -4.00 -19.87 -4.47
N LEU A 144 -5.13 -19.82 -5.17
CA LEU A 144 -5.69 -18.60 -5.75
C LEU A 144 -5.78 -17.47 -4.71
N MET A 145 -6.35 -17.76 -3.53
CA MET A 145 -6.59 -16.77 -2.47
C MET A 145 -5.34 -16.43 -1.66
N SER A 146 -4.29 -17.26 -1.73
CA SER A 146 -3.03 -17.04 -0.99
C SER A 146 -1.95 -16.34 -1.80
N PHE A 147 -2.10 -16.27 -3.13
CA PHE A 147 -1.09 -15.75 -4.05
C PHE A 147 -0.67 -14.30 -3.75
N GLN A 148 -1.61 -13.47 -3.31
CA GLN A 148 -1.38 -12.04 -3.08
C GLN A 148 -0.41 -11.74 -1.94
N THR A 149 -0.10 -12.70 -1.07
CA THR A 149 0.96 -12.53 -0.05
C THR A 149 2.34 -12.31 -0.68
N LEU A 150 2.52 -12.73 -1.93
CA LEU A 150 3.74 -12.49 -2.71
C LEU A 150 3.99 -11.01 -3.00
N TYR A 151 2.96 -10.16 -3.01
CA TYR A 151 3.15 -8.69 -3.17
C TYR A 151 3.99 -8.09 -2.04
N ILE A 152 3.99 -8.73 -0.89
CA ILE A 152 4.77 -8.30 0.28
C ILE A 152 6.08 -9.11 0.40
N GLY A 153 6.31 -10.07 -0.51
CA GLY A 153 7.47 -10.93 -0.46
C GLY A 153 7.45 -11.97 0.69
N ILE A 154 6.25 -12.34 1.16
CA ILE A 154 6.07 -13.27 2.30
C ILE A 154 5.39 -14.55 1.84
N SER A 155 5.90 -15.69 2.30
CA SER A 155 5.25 -16.98 2.08
C SER A 155 3.88 -17.02 2.78
N PRO A 156 2.80 -17.47 2.11
CA PRO A 156 1.49 -17.63 2.74
C PRO A 156 1.48 -18.66 3.86
N PHE A 157 2.40 -19.60 3.85
CA PHE A 157 2.50 -20.69 4.84
C PHE A 157 3.09 -20.22 6.17
N SER A 158 3.87 -19.15 6.18
CA SER A 158 4.51 -18.59 7.38
C SER A 158 4.07 -17.16 7.71
N GLY A 159 3.56 -16.43 6.70
CA GLY A 159 3.11 -15.05 6.88
C GLY A 159 1.81 -14.95 7.69
N PRO A 160 1.68 -13.94 8.58
CA PRO A 160 0.48 -13.73 9.38
C PRO A 160 -0.81 -13.59 8.57
N SER A 161 -1.92 -14.13 9.07
CA SER A 161 -3.22 -14.14 8.40
C SER A 161 -3.82 -12.76 8.13
N ILE A 162 -3.29 -11.71 8.75
CA ILE A 162 -3.71 -10.31 8.49
C ILE A 162 -3.44 -9.91 7.04
N TYR A 163 -2.45 -10.50 6.37
CA TYR A 163 -2.14 -10.21 4.97
C TYR A 163 -3.24 -10.64 3.99
N ASN A 164 -4.19 -11.47 4.42
CA ASN A 164 -5.39 -11.78 3.64
C ASN A 164 -6.32 -10.56 3.44
N ILE A 165 -6.02 -9.44 4.07
CA ILE A 165 -6.64 -8.16 3.75
C ILE A 165 -6.38 -7.75 2.29
N ILE A 166 -5.24 -8.12 1.71
CA ILE A 166 -4.87 -7.75 0.35
C ILE A 166 -5.84 -8.32 -0.68
N PRO A 167 -6.04 -9.66 -0.78
CA PRO A 167 -7.02 -10.23 -1.70
C PRO A 167 -8.45 -9.74 -1.41
N MET A 168 -8.79 -9.49 -0.16
CA MET A 168 -10.08 -8.90 0.18
C MET A 168 -10.25 -7.50 -0.41
N ILE A 169 -9.21 -6.66 -0.36
CA ILE A 169 -9.22 -5.31 -0.95
C ILE A 169 -9.40 -5.40 -2.47
N GLU A 170 -8.70 -6.31 -3.14
CA GLU A 170 -8.82 -6.51 -4.59
C GLU A 170 -10.23 -6.94 -4.99
N LEU A 171 -10.82 -7.84 -4.23
CA LEU A 171 -12.16 -8.38 -4.51
C LEU A 171 -13.27 -7.35 -4.23
N ILE A 172 -13.20 -6.61 -3.13
CA ILE A 172 -14.26 -5.68 -2.71
C ILE A 172 -14.13 -4.32 -3.40
N TYR A 173 -12.92 -3.77 -3.49
CA TYR A 173 -12.70 -2.43 -4.05
C TYR A 173 -12.25 -2.46 -5.51
N GLY A 174 -11.93 -3.65 -6.02
CA GLY A 174 -11.43 -3.87 -7.37
C GLY A 174 -9.96 -3.47 -7.55
N VAL A 175 -9.39 -3.95 -8.63
CA VAL A 175 -8.06 -3.57 -9.11
C VAL A 175 -8.24 -2.54 -10.22
N TRP A 176 -7.48 -1.46 -10.14
CA TRP A 176 -7.58 -0.35 -11.08
C TRP A 176 -6.23 -0.07 -11.73
N PHE A 177 -6.30 0.51 -12.90
CA PHE A 177 -5.13 0.95 -13.67
C PHE A 177 -5.28 2.43 -14.03
N ILE A 178 -4.21 3.19 -13.91
CA ILE A 178 -4.17 4.58 -14.35
C ILE A 178 -3.86 4.59 -15.85
N LYS A 179 -4.73 5.21 -16.64
CA LYS A 179 -4.55 5.29 -18.08
C LYS A 179 -3.25 6.02 -18.42
N GLY A 180 -2.36 5.36 -19.14
CA GLY A 180 -1.02 5.86 -19.47
C GLY A 180 0.07 5.54 -18.45
N GLY A 181 -0.25 4.65 -17.48
CA GLY A 181 0.69 4.14 -16.49
C GLY A 181 0.69 4.91 -15.17
N MET A 182 1.34 4.34 -14.17
CA MET A 182 1.39 4.92 -12.81
C MET A 182 2.16 6.25 -12.77
N PHE A 183 3.11 6.46 -13.66
CA PHE A 183 3.84 7.72 -13.74
C PHE A 183 2.93 8.93 -14.04
N GLN A 184 1.76 8.70 -14.68
CA GLN A 184 0.77 9.77 -14.87
C GLN A 184 0.20 10.28 -13.54
N TYR A 185 0.15 9.45 -12.50
CA TYR A 185 -0.24 9.89 -11.17
C TYR A 185 0.81 10.82 -10.55
N ALA A 186 2.09 10.50 -10.72
CA ALA A 186 3.17 11.38 -10.26
C ALA A 186 3.09 12.76 -10.96
N LYS A 187 2.88 12.77 -12.29
CA LYS A 187 2.68 14.01 -13.06
C LYS A 187 1.42 14.78 -12.62
N ALA A 188 0.37 14.07 -12.27
CA ALA A 188 -0.87 14.69 -11.78
C ALA A 188 -0.64 15.40 -10.43
N LEU A 189 0.07 14.75 -9.51
CA LEU A 189 0.44 15.34 -8.22
C LEU A 189 1.38 16.54 -8.40
N GLU A 190 2.40 16.43 -9.25
CA GLU A 190 3.30 17.52 -9.61
C GLU A 190 2.53 18.73 -10.13
N LYS A 191 1.66 18.52 -11.12
CA LYS A 191 0.83 19.58 -11.67
C LYS A 191 0.02 20.28 -10.59
N ARG A 192 -0.65 19.49 -9.73
CA ARG A 192 -1.48 20.07 -8.65
C ARG A 192 -0.64 20.81 -7.62
N PHE A 193 0.53 20.30 -7.28
CA PHE A 193 1.46 20.96 -6.35
C PHE A 193 1.91 22.34 -6.87
N ILE A 194 2.23 22.44 -8.16
CA ILE A 194 2.62 23.72 -8.81
C ILE A 194 1.43 24.67 -8.83
N GLU A 195 0.22 24.23 -9.16
CA GLU A 195 -0.99 25.05 -9.14
C GLU A 195 -1.29 25.66 -7.74
N LEU A 196 -0.90 24.94 -6.68
CA LEU A 196 -0.99 25.41 -5.29
C LEU A 196 0.14 26.35 -4.88
N GLY A 197 1.04 26.74 -5.81
CA GLY A 197 2.16 27.64 -5.56
C GLY A 197 3.43 26.94 -5.11
N GLY A 198 3.45 25.60 -5.10
CA GLY A 198 4.64 24.80 -4.78
C GLY A 198 5.72 24.96 -5.85
N LYS A 199 6.99 24.82 -5.44
CA LYS A 199 8.15 24.83 -6.35
C LYS A 199 8.84 23.48 -6.31
N ILE A 200 9.14 22.92 -7.49
CA ILE A 200 9.89 21.67 -7.64
C ILE A 200 11.26 22.03 -8.23
N VAL A 201 12.30 21.48 -7.65
CA VAL A 201 13.66 21.64 -8.14
C VAL A 201 14.21 20.25 -8.43
N TYR A 202 14.39 19.95 -9.70
CA TYR A 202 14.95 18.68 -10.16
C TYR A 202 16.48 18.69 -10.09
N ASN A 203 17.08 17.51 -10.22
CA ASN A 203 18.53 17.32 -10.20
C ASN A 203 19.20 17.96 -8.97
N SER A 204 18.51 17.90 -7.83
CA SER A 204 18.89 18.54 -6.59
C SER A 204 19.02 17.50 -5.48
N THR A 205 20.26 17.08 -5.24
CA THR A 205 20.57 16.12 -4.18
C THR A 205 20.60 16.84 -2.85
N VAL A 206 19.77 16.40 -1.90
CA VAL A 206 19.86 16.82 -0.51
C VAL A 206 20.95 15.99 0.17
N GLU A 207 22.00 16.64 0.60
CA GLU A 207 23.18 16.02 1.22
C GLU A 207 23.05 15.96 2.74
N LYS A 208 22.46 17.04 3.33
CA LYS A 208 22.26 17.12 4.77
C LYS A 208 21.01 17.92 5.15
N ILE A 209 20.40 17.54 6.26
CA ILE A 209 19.38 18.31 6.98
C ILE A 209 20.08 18.96 8.18
N ILE A 210 20.20 20.27 8.16
CA ILE A 210 20.92 21.03 9.19
C ILE A 210 20.03 21.22 10.41
N VAL A 211 20.52 20.76 11.56
CA VAL A 211 19.80 20.84 12.84
C VAL A 211 20.60 21.68 13.84
N LYS A 212 20.07 22.85 14.21
CA LYS A 212 20.66 23.70 15.23
C LYS A 212 20.34 23.22 16.63
N ASN A 213 21.36 23.22 17.52
CA ASN A 213 21.23 22.84 18.93
C ASN A 213 20.60 21.44 19.12
N ASN A 214 20.72 20.55 18.13
CA ASN A 214 20.11 19.21 18.10
C ASN A 214 18.59 19.20 18.37
N LYS A 215 17.87 20.27 18.00
CA LYS A 215 16.42 20.40 18.27
C LYS A 215 15.62 20.99 17.13
N HIS A 216 16.18 21.89 16.36
CA HIS A 216 15.44 22.65 15.34
C HIS A 216 16.08 22.51 13.97
N VAL A 217 15.32 22.12 12.99
CA VAL A 217 15.74 22.21 11.60
C VAL A 217 15.94 23.69 11.24
N SER A 218 17.01 23.99 10.53
CA SER A 218 17.32 25.36 10.08
C SER A 218 17.61 25.46 8.59
N GLY A 219 17.79 24.34 7.90
CA GLY A 219 18.08 24.37 6.48
C GLY A 219 18.44 23.00 5.92
N LEU A 220 18.72 23.02 4.63
CA LEU A 220 19.17 21.87 3.83
C LEU A 220 20.46 22.22 3.13
N LEU A 221 21.40 21.29 3.08
CA LEU A 221 22.53 21.36 2.15
C LEU A 221 22.12 20.66 0.85
N ILE A 222 22.05 21.41 -0.24
CA ILE A 222 21.63 20.93 -1.55
C ILE A 222 22.70 21.29 -2.58
N ASN A 223 23.30 20.31 -3.24
CA ASN A 223 24.39 20.50 -4.20
C ASN A 223 25.46 21.46 -3.65
N ASN A 224 25.95 21.20 -2.43
CA ASN A 224 26.91 22.02 -1.70
C ASN A 224 26.47 23.49 -1.39
N THR A 225 25.15 23.77 -1.51
CA THR A 225 24.60 25.09 -1.21
C THR A 225 23.61 25.00 -0.05
N LEU A 226 23.80 25.82 0.97
CA LEU A 226 22.88 25.90 2.10
C LEU A 226 21.63 26.67 1.69
N LYS A 227 20.46 26.07 2.01
CA LYS A 227 19.12 26.65 1.84
C LYS A 227 18.41 26.67 3.18
N ASP A 228 18.02 27.84 3.65
CA ASP A 228 17.25 27.97 4.88
C ASP A 228 15.83 27.43 4.71
N CYS A 229 15.32 26.78 5.74
CA CYS A 229 13.92 26.35 5.82
C CYS A 229 13.49 26.19 7.28
N ASP A 230 12.20 26.34 7.54
CA ASP A 230 11.61 26.25 8.87
C ASP A 230 11.25 24.80 9.26
N ALA A 231 10.97 23.96 8.27
CA ALA A 231 10.61 22.55 8.46
C ALA A 231 11.00 21.70 7.25
N VAL A 232 11.20 20.41 7.49
CA VAL A 232 11.53 19.43 6.45
C VAL A 232 10.59 18.24 6.58
N VAL A 233 9.99 17.82 5.46
CA VAL A 233 9.29 16.55 5.31
C VAL A 233 10.14 15.65 4.43
N ALA A 234 10.73 14.61 5.01
CA ALA A 234 11.54 13.65 4.27
C ALA A 234 10.66 12.52 3.75
N ASN A 235 10.68 12.30 2.44
CA ASN A 235 10.07 11.13 1.78
C ASN A 235 11.15 10.16 1.26
N ALA A 236 12.37 10.28 1.75
CA ALA A 236 13.44 9.31 1.57
C ALA A 236 13.27 8.16 2.58
N ASP A 237 14.02 7.08 2.37
CA ASP A 237 14.06 5.97 3.33
C ASP A 237 14.38 6.46 4.75
N PHE A 238 13.60 5.98 5.74
CA PHE A 238 13.72 6.47 7.12
C PHE A 238 15.10 6.18 7.74
N PRO A 239 15.61 4.94 7.71
CA PRO A 239 16.96 4.65 8.20
C PRO A 239 18.02 5.52 7.50
N TYR A 240 17.95 5.64 6.17
CA TYR A 240 18.89 6.49 5.43
C TYR A 240 18.81 7.95 5.85
N THR A 241 17.60 8.50 6.00
CA THR A 241 17.39 9.88 6.44
C THR A 241 18.03 10.12 7.82
N MET A 242 17.79 9.20 8.77
CA MET A 242 18.28 9.33 10.14
C MET A 242 19.80 9.17 10.23
N THR A 243 20.37 8.23 9.49
CA THR A 243 21.80 7.91 9.62
C THR A 243 22.70 8.79 8.74
N HIS A 244 22.22 9.20 7.56
CA HIS A 244 23.05 9.90 6.58
C HIS A 244 22.69 11.37 6.37
N LEU A 245 21.40 11.72 6.41
CA LEU A 245 20.97 13.08 6.09
C LEU A 245 20.93 14.00 7.32
N LEU A 246 20.59 13.50 8.50
CA LEU A 246 20.54 14.34 9.70
C LEU A 246 21.94 14.71 10.18
N ASP A 247 22.19 16.01 10.31
CA ASP A 247 23.41 16.57 10.90
C ASP A 247 23.22 16.72 12.41
N MET A 248 23.29 15.60 13.13
CA MET A 248 23.11 15.50 14.58
C MET A 248 24.20 14.62 15.19
N ASP A 249 24.37 14.76 16.51
CA ASP A 249 25.23 13.91 17.32
C ASP A 249 24.77 12.43 17.23
N ASP A 250 25.72 11.52 16.96
CA ASP A 250 25.45 10.08 16.75
C ASP A 250 24.76 9.44 17.95
N ASN A 251 25.12 9.82 19.19
CA ASN A 251 24.43 9.37 20.40
C ASN A 251 22.93 9.72 20.47
N LYS A 252 22.50 10.70 19.66
CA LYS A 252 21.08 11.07 19.55
C LYS A 252 20.41 10.41 18.38
N LYS A 253 21.13 10.15 17.27
CA LYS A 253 20.63 9.37 16.15
C LYS A 253 20.22 7.97 16.61
N ASP A 254 21.08 7.31 17.40
CA ASP A 254 20.84 5.96 17.94
C ASP A 254 19.60 5.87 18.85
N LYS A 255 19.15 6.99 19.43
CA LYS A 255 17.92 7.05 20.23
C LYS A 255 16.67 7.29 19.40
N LEU A 256 16.80 7.65 18.14
CA LEU A 256 15.70 7.95 17.21
C LEU A 256 15.45 6.77 16.24
N CYS A 257 16.42 5.89 16.06
CA CYS A 257 16.32 4.62 15.36
C CYS A 257 16.01 3.46 16.32
#